data_8e6c5f73e3ad07967bad8ab617b933c1
#
_entry.id   8e6c5f73e3ad07967bad8ab617b933c1
#
_cell.length_a   1.000
_cell.length_b   1.000
_cell.length_c   1.000
_cell.angle_alpha   90.00
_cell.angle_beta   90.00
_cell.angle_gamma   90.00
#
_symmetry.space_group_name_H-M   'P 1'
#
loop_
_entity.id
_entity.type
_entity.pdbx_description
1 polymer ?
#
loop_
_entity_poly.entity_id
_entity_poly.type
_entity_poly.pdbx_seq_one_letter_code
_entity_poly.pdbx_strand_id
1 'polypeptide(L)'
;MAGTSPAMTEEREPEMRRTLIENLTHGSLTEPAPAPDEAGLAELAKKVDRLARARLGRSLSIRQVDAGSCNGCELEIHALNNAFYDLERLGLRFVASPRHADLLMVTGPVTKSMREALKRSYDATPDPKWVVAVGACAVDGGLFAGSYAVEGGVNDVVPVDLTIRGCPPNPRQLLAGLLALLQTAS
;
A
#
# COMPACT_ATOMS: atom_id res chain seq x y z
N MET A 1 38.66 22.24 -2.55
CA MET A 1 37.78 23.36 -2.93
C MET A 1 37.10 22.98 -4.22
N ALA A 2 35.87 22.50 -4.13
CA ALA A 2 35.07 22.13 -5.30
C ALA A 2 34.29 23.37 -5.72
N GLY A 3 34.66 23.96 -6.89
CA GLY A 3 33.96 25.08 -7.44
C GLY A 3 32.60 24.65 -7.97
N THR A 4 31.55 25.24 -7.41
CA THR A 4 30.19 25.16 -7.97
C THR A 4 30.21 25.88 -9.31
N SER A 5 29.98 25.12 -10.39
CA SER A 5 29.85 25.68 -11.74
C SER A 5 28.68 26.65 -11.83
N PRO A 6 28.89 27.89 -12.29
CA PRO A 6 27.81 28.90 -12.42
C PRO A 6 26.86 28.62 -13.60
N ALA A 7 27.06 27.57 -14.38
CA ALA A 7 26.27 27.26 -15.55
C ALA A 7 24.88 26.62 -15.27
N MET A 8 24.56 26.25 -14.02
CA MET A 8 23.28 25.60 -13.67
C MET A 8 22.17 26.55 -13.27
N THR A 9 22.45 27.86 -13.10
CA THR A 9 21.46 28.82 -12.58
C THR A 9 20.80 29.67 -13.67
N GLU A 10 21.38 29.77 -14.86
CA GLU A 10 20.93 30.73 -15.87
C GLU A 10 19.83 30.19 -16.81
N GLU A 11 19.72 28.86 -16.97
CA GLU A 11 18.72 28.27 -17.88
C GLU A 11 17.34 28.02 -17.25
N ARG A 12 17.18 28.12 -15.94
CA ARG A 12 15.91 27.83 -15.23
C ARG A 12 14.93 29.02 -15.17
N GLU A 13 15.40 30.24 -15.26
CA GLU A 13 14.52 31.41 -15.12
C GLU A 13 13.48 31.57 -16.25
N PRO A 14 13.80 31.39 -17.55
CA PRO A 14 12.82 31.53 -18.60
C PRO A 14 11.77 30.41 -18.57
N GLU A 15 12.14 29.21 -18.17
CA GLU A 15 11.24 28.06 -18.10
C GLU A 15 10.23 28.22 -16.94
N MET A 16 10.67 28.70 -15.79
CA MET A 16 9.79 28.99 -14.66
C MET A 16 8.76 30.07 -14.96
N ARG A 17 9.18 31.17 -15.62
CA ARG A 17 8.27 32.24 -16.04
C ARG A 17 7.24 31.75 -17.05
N ARG A 18 7.63 30.91 -17.99
CA ARG A 18 6.75 30.29 -18.96
C ARG A 18 5.71 29.41 -18.28
N THR A 19 6.11 28.54 -17.35
CA THR A 19 5.21 27.69 -16.57
C THR A 19 4.23 28.50 -15.72
N LEU A 20 4.66 29.61 -15.11
CA LEU A 20 3.78 30.51 -14.37
C LEU A 20 2.74 31.18 -15.26
N ILE A 21 3.15 31.66 -16.45
CA ILE A 21 2.25 32.29 -17.42
C ILE A 21 1.26 31.25 -17.98
N GLU A 22 1.73 30.05 -18.29
CA GLU A 22 0.89 28.94 -18.75
C GLU A 22 -0.15 28.57 -17.69
N ASN A 23 0.23 28.47 -16.42
CA ASN A 23 -0.71 28.21 -15.31
C ASN A 23 -1.74 29.32 -15.11
N LEU A 24 -1.38 30.58 -15.39
CA LEU A 24 -2.31 31.71 -15.30
C LEU A 24 -3.29 31.76 -16.48
N THR A 25 -2.87 31.31 -17.65
CA THR A 25 -3.66 31.41 -18.90
C THR A 25 -4.49 30.18 -19.22
N HIS A 26 -4.09 28.99 -18.79
CA HIS A 26 -4.72 27.71 -19.15
C HIS A 26 -5.66 27.14 -18.08
N GLY A 27 -5.95 27.83 -17.00
CA GLY A 27 -6.81 27.29 -15.95
C GLY A 27 -6.26 26.02 -15.29
N SER A 28 -7.07 25.33 -14.50
CA SER A 28 -6.66 24.08 -13.84
C SER A 28 -6.43 22.96 -14.86
N LEU A 29 -5.19 22.44 -14.93
CA LEU A 29 -4.83 21.26 -15.72
C LEU A 29 -5.17 19.95 -15.00
N THR A 30 -5.66 20.03 -13.76
CA THR A 30 -6.07 18.87 -13.00
C THR A 30 -7.50 18.47 -13.33
N GLU A 31 -7.77 17.19 -13.36
CA GLU A 31 -9.15 16.69 -13.44
C GLU A 31 -9.96 17.19 -12.24
N PRO A 32 -11.26 17.45 -12.44
CA PRO A 32 -12.14 17.77 -11.31
C PRO A 32 -12.08 16.64 -10.29
N ALA A 33 -11.92 16.98 -9.00
CA ALA A 33 -11.90 15.99 -7.94
C ALA A 33 -13.14 15.10 -8.02
N PRO A 34 -13.00 13.77 -8.00
CA PRO A 34 -14.15 12.89 -7.96
C PRO A 34 -15.00 13.23 -6.72
N ALA A 35 -16.32 13.27 -6.90
CA ALA A 35 -17.22 13.52 -5.79
C ALA A 35 -16.95 12.52 -4.65
N PRO A 36 -16.80 12.95 -3.39
CA PRO A 36 -16.55 12.06 -2.28
C PRO A 36 -17.74 11.11 -2.09
N ASP A 37 -17.50 9.82 -2.27
CA ASP A 37 -18.48 8.77 -1.99
C ASP A 37 -18.32 8.31 -0.54
N GLU A 38 -18.60 9.22 0.39
CA GLU A 38 -18.49 8.97 1.83
C GLU A 38 -19.46 7.88 2.30
N ALA A 39 -20.66 7.83 1.72
CA ALA A 39 -21.66 6.82 2.07
C ALA A 39 -21.20 5.40 1.67
N GLY A 40 -20.66 5.23 0.46
CA GLY A 40 -20.16 3.95 -0.01
C GLY A 40 -18.94 3.47 0.79
N LEU A 41 -18.06 4.39 1.18
CA LEU A 41 -16.91 4.08 2.01
C LEU A 41 -17.32 3.61 3.42
N ALA A 42 -18.25 4.35 4.07
CA ALA A 42 -18.75 4.01 5.40
C ALA A 42 -19.49 2.66 5.41
N GLU A 43 -20.22 2.34 4.34
CA GLU A 43 -20.90 1.05 4.22
C GLU A 43 -19.91 -0.10 4.03
N LEU A 44 -18.90 0.08 3.17
CA LEU A 44 -17.81 -0.88 2.98
C LEU A 44 -17.12 -1.19 4.31
N ALA A 45 -16.78 -0.18 5.02
CA ALA A 45 -16.15 -0.21 6.31
C ALA A 45 -16.95 -1.00 7.36
N LYS A 46 -18.27 -0.72 7.48
CA LYS A 46 -19.18 -1.46 8.37
C LYS A 46 -19.28 -2.94 8.00
N LYS A 47 -19.21 -3.28 6.70
CA LYS A 47 -19.18 -4.68 6.24
C LYS A 47 -17.92 -5.39 6.69
N VAL A 48 -16.76 -4.73 6.58
CA VAL A 48 -15.46 -5.28 7.02
C VAL A 48 -15.46 -5.54 8.52
N ASP A 49 -15.87 -4.56 9.36
CA ASP A 49 -15.95 -4.74 10.82
C ASP A 49 -16.88 -5.92 11.21
N ARG A 50 -18.06 -5.97 10.61
CA ARG A 50 -19.03 -7.04 10.89
C ARG A 50 -18.46 -8.44 10.58
N LEU A 51 -17.80 -8.59 9.43
CA LEU A 51 -17.20 -9.86 9.03
C LEU A 51 -15.98 -10.22 9.87
N ALA A 52 -15.12 -9.25 10.20
CA ALA A 52 -13.99 -9.48 11.08
C ALA A 52 -14.44 -9.97 12.46
N ARG A 53 -15.43 -9.32 13.07
CA ARG A 53 -15.99 -9.75 14.36
C ARG A 53 -16.70 -11.11 14.29
N ALA A 54 -17.43 -11.37 13.22
CA ALA A 54 -18.12 -12.65 13.06
C ALA A 54 -17.16 -13.83 12.93
N ARG A 55 -16.00 -13.62 12.29
CA ARG A 55 -15.01 -14.68 12.04
C ARG A 55 -13.96 -14.85 13.12
N LEU A 56 -13.44 -13.72 13.64
CA LEU A 56 -12.33 -13.73 14.58
C LEU A 56 -12.78 -13.52 16.03
N GLY A 57 -14.04 -13.13 16.25
CA GLY A 57 -14.53 -12.70 17.58
C GLY A 57 -13.84 -11.43 18.09
N ARG A 58 -12.94 -10.83 17.31
CA ARG A 58 -12.12 -9.67 17.65
C ARG A 58 -11.75 -8.86 16.41
N SER A 59 -11.12 -7.72 16.62
CA SER A 59 -10.55 -6.89 15.55
C SER A 59 -9.46 -7.64 14.79
N LEU A 60 -9.44 -7.49 13.45
CA LEU A 60 -8.39 -8.04 12.59
C LEU A 60 -7.08 -7.28 12.84
N SER A 61 -6.05 -8.01 13.21
CA SER A 61 -4.72 -7.46 13.44
C SER A 61 -3.84 -7.63 12.20
N ILE A 62 -3.32 -6.52 11.68
CA ILE A 62 -2.56 -6.47 10.43
C ILE A 62 -1.10 -6.15 10.73
N ARG A 63 -0.17 -6.96 10.24
CA ARG A 63 1.25 -6.62 10.19
C ARG A 63 1.61 -6.23 8.76
N GLN A 64 2.03 -4.99 8.58
CA GLN A 64 2.62 -4.54 7.32
C GLN A 64 4.10 -4.95 7.26
N VAL A 65 4.51 -5.48 6.11
CA VAL A 65 5.89 -5.85 5.81
C VAL A 65 6.29 -5.21 4.48
N ASP A 66 7.25 -4.31 4.53
CA ASP A 66 7.90 -3.76 3.35
C ASP A 66 9.00 -4.72 2.89
N ALA A 67 8.87 -5.25 1.68
CA ALA A 67 9.83 -6.19 1.08
C ALA A 67 10.81 -5.53 0.11
N GLY A 68 10.82 -4.19 0.04
CA GLY A 68 11.69 -3.39 -0.82
C GLY A 68 10.93 -2.43 -1.72
N SER A 69 9.90 -1.79 -1.20
CA SER A 69 9.01 -0.90 -1.94
C SER A 69 9.59 0.49 -2.22
N CYS A 70 8.91 1.24 -3.08
CA CYS A 70 9.19 2.65 -3.33
C CYS A 70 8.44 3.61 -2.38
N ASN A 71 7.81 3.08 -1.32
CA ASN A 71 6.96 3.77 -0.35
C ASN A 71 5.58 4.24 -0.88
N GLY A 72 5.24 4.01 -2.15
CA GLY A 72 3.94 4.43 -2.68
C GLY A 72 2.77 3.68 -2.04
N CYS A 73 2.85 2.35 -1.97
CA CYS A 73 1.82 1.52 -1.34
C CYS A 73 1.71 1.77 0.16
N GLU A 74 2.83 2.02 0.84
CA GLU A 74 2.87 2.33 2.26
C GLU A 74 2.15 3.63 2.59
N LEU A 75 2.30 4.67 1.77
CA LEU A 75 1.60 5.94 1.96
C LEU A 75 0.08 5.78 1.84
N GLU A 76 -0.39 4.95 0.91
CA GLU A 76 -1.82 4.64 0.78
C GLU A 76 -2.33 3.77 1.94
N ILE A 77 -1.52 2.85 2.45
CA ILE A 77 -1.83 2.07 3.65
C ILE A 77 -1.86 2.99 4.88
N HIS A 78 -0.92 3.91 5.01
CA HIS A 78 -0.92 4.91 6.09
C HIS A 78 -2.14 5.83 6.02
N ALA A 79 -2.62 6.16 4.83
CA ALA A 79 -3.84 6.95 4.67
C ALA A 79 -5.06 6.27 5.31
N LEU A 80 -5.10 4.94 5.41
CA LEU A 80 -6.17 4.22 6.10
C LEU A 80 -6.27 4.56 7.61
N ASN A 81 -5.19 5.03 8.22
CA ASN A 81 -5.16 5.44 9.63
C ASN A 81 -5.44 6.93 9.84
N ASN A 82 -5.73 7.70 8.78
CA ASN A 82 -6.09 9.10 8.93
C ASN A 82 -7.53 9.24 9.47
N ALA A 83 -7.91 10.46 9.90
CA ALA A 83 -9.22 10.74 10.48
C ALA A 83 -10.40 10.51 9.50
N PHE A 84 -10.13 10.48 8.19
CA PHE A 84 -11.17 10.26 7.17
C PHE A 84 -11.53 8.78 7.04
N TYR A 85 -10.53 7.89 6.96
CA TYR A 85 -10.74 6.44 6.80
C TYR A 85 -10.92 5.74 8.15
N ASP A 86 -10.19 6.17 9.18
CA ASP A 86 -10.31 5.71 10.58
C ASP A 86 -10.45 4.19 10.72
N LEU A 87 -9.41 3.48 10.25
CA LEU A 87 -9.39 2.02 10.13
C LEU A 87 -9.67 1.31 11.45
N GLU A 88 -9.17 1.86 12.58
CA GLU A 88 -9.34 1.26 13.90
C GLU A 88 -10.81 1.24 14.33
N ARG A 89 -11.58 2.27 14.00
CA ARG A 89 -13.03 2.29 14.23
C ARG A 89 -13.75 1.17 13.49
N LEU A 90 -13.15 0.65 12.42
CA LEU A 90 -13.70 -0.42 11.58
C LEU A 90 -13.25 -1.81 12.03
N GLY A 91 -12.68 -1.94 13.22
CA GLY A 91 -12.21 -3.22 13.74
C GLY A 91 -10.96 -3.77 13.03
N LEU A 92 -10.18 -2.92 12.42
CA LEU A 92 -8.91 -3.26 11.77
C LEU A 92 -7.80 -2.46 12.44
N ARG A 93 -6.71 -3.10 12.82
CA ARG A 93 -5.60 -2.42 13.49
C ARG A 93 -4.25 -2.91 12.99
N PHE A 94 -3.28 -2.02 12.92
CA PHE A 94 -1.90 -2.38 12.65
C PHE A 94 -1.18 -2.77 13.93
N VAL A 95 -0.37 -3.82 13.85
CA VAL A 95 0.42 -4.32 14.97
C VAL A 95 1.90 -4.35 14.62
N ALA A 96 2.74 -4.04 15.61
CA ALA A 96 4.18 -3.96 15.41
C ALA A 96 4.86 -5.34 15.30
N SER A 97 4.29 -6.37 15.92
CA SER A 97 4.87 -7.72 15.91
C SER A 97 4.03 -8.68 15.07
N PRO A 98 4.65 -9.51 14.20
CA PRO A 98 3.93 -10.53 13.45
C PRO A 98 3.25 -11.56 14.34
N ARG A 99 3.74 -11.79 15.57
CA ARG A 99 3.15 -12.73 16.53
C ARG A 99 1.74 -12.33 17.01
N HIS A 100 1.36 -11.08 16.80
CA HIS A 100 0.04 -10.54 17.16
C HIS A 100 -0.83 -10.27 15.92
N ALA A 101 -0.33 -10.62 14.73
CA ALA A 101 -1.03 -10.42 13.48
C ALA A 101 -1.86 -11.64 13.10
N ASP A 102 -3.00 -11.38 12.49
CA ASP A 102 -3.82 -12.37 11.79
C ASP A 102 -3.54 -12.33 10.28
N LEU A 103 -3.08 -11.17 9.80
CA LEU A 103 -2.84 -10.88 8.39
C LEU A 103 -1.49 -10.21 8.19
N LEU A 104 -0.70 -10.72 7.25
CA LEU A 104 0.48 -10.05 6.73
C LEU A 104 0.10 -9.29 5.45
N MET A 105 0.30 -7.98 5.47
CA MET A 105 0.12 -7.11 4.31
C MET A 105 1.51 -6.76 3.77
N VAL A 106 1.87 -7.34 2.63
CA VAL A 106 3.23 -7.23 2.07
C VAL A 106 3.23 -6.29 0.88
N THR A 107 4.16 -5.35 0.87
CA THR A 107 4.34 -4.33 -0.16
C THR A 107 5.71 -4.44 -0.82
N GLY A 108 5.81 -3.91 -2.05
CA GLY A 108 7.04 -3.89 -2.84
C GLY A 108 7.42 -5.22 -3.46
N PRO A 109 8.36 -5.23 -4.41
CA PRO A 109 8.97 -6.44 -4.92
C PRO A 109 9.81 -7.06 -3.79
N VAL A 110 9.88 -8.39 -3.73
CA VAL A 110 10.72 -9.00 -2.70
C VAL A 110 12.18 -8.87 -3.12
N THR A 111 12.91 -8.00 -2.42
CA THR A 111 14.36 -7.90 -2.62
C THR A 111 15.09 -9.06 -1.96
N LYS A 112 16.25 -9.41 -2.50
CA LYS A 112 17.10 -10.50 -1.96
C LYS A 112 17.46 -10.29 -0.48
N SER A 113 17.67 -9.03 -0.08
CA SER A 113 17.96 -8.66 1.30
C SER A 113 16.76 -8.82 2.23
N MET A 114 15.52 -8.61 1.73
CA MET A 114 14.30 -8.71 2.54
C MET A 114 13.64 -10.09 2.51
N ARG A 115 14.07 -10.98 1.60
CA ARG A 115 13.53 -12.34 1.48
C ARG A 115 13.48 -13.08 2.80
N GLU A 116 14.61 -13.11 3.51
CA GLU A 116 14.70 -13.81 4.81
C GLU A 116 13.84 -13.13 5.89
N ALA A 117 13.79 -11.80 5.90
CA ALA A 117 12.96 -11.05 6.85
C ALA A 117 11.47 -11.30 6.62
N LEU A 118 11.02 -11.35 5.35
CA LEU A 118 9.65 -11.70 4.98
C LEU A 118 9.31 -13.12 5.46
N LYS A 119 10.18 -14.11 5.17
CA LYS A 119 9.98 -15.49 5.58
C LYS A 119 9.87 -15.62 7.10
N ARG A 120 10.77 -14.99 7.86
CA ARG A 120 10.72 -14.98 9.33
C ARG A 120 9.46 -14.33 9.87
N SER A 121 8.97 -13.27 9.21
CA SER A 121 7.71 -12.63 9.59
C SER A 121 6.53 -13.57 9.37
N TYR A 122 6.51 -14.29 8.25
CA TYR A 122 5.50 -15.29 7.95
C TYR A 122 5.52 -16.45 8.95
N ASP A 123 6.69 -17.00 9.24
CA ASP A 123 6.86 -18.11 10.19
C ASP A 123 6.48 -17.71 11.64
N ALA A 124 6.70 -16.44 12.00
CA ALA A 124 6.36 -15.91 13.32
C ALA A 124 4.87 -15.54 13.47
N THR A 125 4.11 -15.46 12.40
CA THR A 125 2.67 -15.17 12.44
C THR A 125 1.92 -16.45 12.80
N PRO A 126 1.08 -16.45 13.84
CA PRO A 126 0.33 -17.64 14.27
C PRO A 126 -0.75 -18.03 13.26
N ASP A 127 -1.09 -19.32 13.22
CA ASP A 127 -2.23 -19.80 12.43
C ASP A 127 -3.56 -19.66 13.23
N PRO A 128 -4.70 -19.38 12.54
CA PRO A 128 -4.84 -19.14 11.11
C PRO A 128 -4.32 -17.75 10.70
N LYS A 129 -3.61 -17.68 9.59
CA LYS A 129 -3.03 -16.46 9.06
C LYS A 129 -3.36 -16.27 7.57
N TRP A 130 -3.37 -15.04 7.13
CA TRP A 130 -3.52 -14.67 5.73
C TRP A 130 -2.36 -13.79 5.26
N VAL A 131 -2.03 -13.89 3.98
CA VAL A 131 -1.02 -13.07 3.32
C VAL A 131 -1.66 -12.33 2.15
N VAL A 132 -1.53 -11.01 2.17
CA VAL A 132 -2.03 -10.14 1.11
C VAL A 132 -0.85 -9.42 0.45
N ALA A 133 -0.69 -9.62 -0.85
CA ALA A 133 0.28 -8.89 -1.66
C ALA A 133 -0.35 -7.61 -2.19
N VAL A 134 0.22 -6.45 -1.83
CA VAL A 134 -0.31 -5.13 -2.14
C VAL A 134 0.58 -4.41 -3.15
N GLY A 135 -0.05 -4.00 -4.25
CA GLY A 135 0.61 -3.32 -5.35
C GLY A 135 1.18 -4.26 -6.41
N ALA A 136 1.34 -3.77 -7.63
CA ALA A 136 1.86 -4.56 -8.76
C ALA A 136 3.25 -5.15 -8.45
N CYS A 137 4.10 -4.40 -7.76
CA CYS A 137 5.44 -4.86 -7.38
C CYS A 137 5.39 -6.09 -6.45
N ALA A 138 4.47 -6.14 -5.51
CA ALA A 138 4.30 -7.28 -4.60
C ALA A 138 3.74 -8.52 -5.31
N VAL A 139 2.97 -8.33 -6.38
CA VAL A 139 2.34 -9.43 -7.13
C VAL A 139 3.33 -10.15 -8.04
N ASP A 140 4.10 -9.40 -8.83
CA ASP A 140 4.94 -9.96 -9.91
C ASP A 140 6.30 -9.25 -10.08
N GLY A 141 6.71 -8.43 -9.11
CA GLY A 141 7.92 -7.61 -9.18
C GLY A 141 7.70 -6.26 -9.86
N GLY A 142 6.58 -6.06 -10.59
CA GLY A 142 6.22 -4.81 -11.24
C GLY A 142 7.34 -4.24 -12.13
N LEU A 143 7.62 -2.95 -11.98
CA LEU A 143 8.70 -2.27 -12.71
C LEU A 143 10.11 -2.79 -12.41
N PHE A 144 10.29 -3.51 -11.30
CA PHE A 144 11.58 -4.04 -10.85
C PHE A 144 11.77 -5.52 -11.18
N ALA A 145 10.82 -6.13 -11.89
CA ALA A 145 10.91 -7.52 -12.32
C ALA A 145 12.17 -7.75 -13.16
N GLY A 146 12.89 -8.82 -12.86
CA GLY A 146 14.16 -9.15 -13.54
C GLY A 146 15.39 -8.35 -13.07
N SER A 147 15.25 -7.44 -12.10
CA SER A 147 16.38 -6.76 -11.48
C SER A 147 17.25 -7.75 -10.69
N TYR A 148 18.58 -7.57 -10.75
CA TYR A 148 19.53 -8.41 -10.02
C TYR A 148 19.32 -8.44 -8.50
N ALA A 149 18.70 -7.41 -7.94
CA ALA A 149 18.47 -7.26 -6.50
C ALA A 149 17.10 -7.81 -6.05
N VAL A 150 16.22 -8.19 -6.98
CA VAL A 150 14.86 -8.64 -6.73
C VAL A 150 14.73 -10.14 -6.96
N GLU A 151 14.02 -10.83 -6.09
CA GLU A 151 13.64 -12.25 -6.28
C GLU A 151 12.41 -12.37 -7.19
N GLY A 152 11.45 -11.47 -7.04
CA GLY A 152 10.19 -11.47 -7.77
C GLY A 152 9.05 -10.91 -6.94
N GLY A 153 7.88 -11.52 -7.04
CA GLY A 153 6.70 -11.22 -6.22
C GLY A 153 6.72 -11.91 -4.86
N VAL A 154 5.74 -11.59 -4.03
CA VAL A 154 5.59 -12.18 -2.69
C VAL A 154 5.36 -13.70 -2.78
N ASN A 155 4.60 -14.15 -3.78
CA ASN A 155 4.28 -15.56 -3.98
C ASN A 155 5.50 -16.45 -4.29
N ASP A 156 6.62 -15.84 -4.69
CA ASP A 156 7.89 -16.57 -4.93
C ASP A 156 8.60 -16.93 -3.61
N VAL A 157 8.17 -16.33 -2.48
CA VAL A 157 8.81 -16.52 -1.17
C VAL A 157 7.85 -17.10 -0.12
N VAL A 158 6.61 -16.63 -0.07
CA VAL A 158 5.57 -17.10 0.86
C VAL A 158 4.24 -17.24 0.12
N PRO A 159 3.36 -18.18 0.54
CA PRO A 159 2.05 -18.33 -0.09
C PRO A 159 1.22 -17.05 0.09
N VAL A 160 0.49 -16.66 -0.95
CA VAL A 160 -0.36 -15.46 -1.00
C VAL A 160 -1.82 -15.87 -1.15
N ASP A 161 -2.66 -15.40 -0.23
CA ASP A 161 -4.10 -15.67 -0.22
C ASP A 161 -4.87 -14.67 -1.08
N LEU A 162 -4.41 -13.43 -1.14
CA LEU A 162 -5.04 -12.37 -1.94
C LEU A 162 -4.02 -11.41 -2.53
N THR A 163 -4.30 -10.94 -3.74
CA THR A 163 -3.52 -9.88 -4.40
C THR A 163 -4.38 -8.63 -4.62
N ILE A 164 -3.85 -7.46 -4.26
CA ILE A 164 -4.47 -6.16 -4.50
C ILE A 164 -3.58 -5.41 -5.48
N ARG A 165 -3.98 -5.36 -6.76
CA ARG A 165 -3.22 -4.69 -7.81
C ARG A 165 -3.41 -3.17 -7.76
N GLY A 166 -2.38 -2.44 -8.19
CA GLY A 166 -2.31 -0.98 -8.28
C GLY A 166 -0.87 -0.51 -8.17
N CYS A 167 -0.60 0.76 -8.48
CA CYS A 167 0.76 1.31 -8.36
C CYS A 167 0.69 2.82 -8.01
N PRO A 168 0.34 3.12 -6.73
CA PRO A 168 -0.20 2.27 -5.67
C PRO A 168 -1.72 1.98 -5.83
N PRO A 169 -2.27 0.96 -5.17
CA PRO A 169 -3.71 0.83 -4.98
C PRO A 169 -4.20 1.88 -3.99
N ASN A 170 -5.31 2.54 -4.28
CA ASN A 170 -5.87 3.54 -3.38
C ASN A 170 -6.53 2.93 -2.13
N PRO A 171 -6.79 3.70 -1.05
CA PRO A 171 -7.35 3.19 0.20
C PRO A 171 -8.68 2.44 0.04
N ARG A 172 -9.55 2.85 -0.90
CA ARG A 172 -10.80 2.13 -1.17
C ARG A 172 -10.56 0.74 -1.76
N GLN A 173 -9.57 0.61 -2.65
CA GLN A 173 -9.19 -0.68 -3.22
C GLN A 173 -8.59 -1.60 -2.14
N LEU A 174 -7.83 -1.05 -1.20
CA LEU A 174 -7.30 -1.77 -0.05
C LEU A 174 -8.44 -2.31 0.83
N LEU A 175 -9.40 -1.47 1.20
CA LEU A 175 -10.58 -1.89 1.98
C LEU A 175 -11.43 -2.92 1.24
N ALA A 176 -11.65 -2.74 -0.06
CA ALA A 176 -12.39 -3.69 -0.88
C ALA A 176 -11.69 -5.05 -0.95
N GLY A 177 -10.35 -5.06 -1.06
CA GLY A 177 -9.55 -6.28 -1.01
C GLY A 177 -9.66 -7.00 0.34
N LEU A 178 -9.53 -6.27 1.45
CA LEU A 178 -9.70 -6.84 2.80
C LEU A 178 -11.11 -7.42 3.00
N LEU A 179 -12.15 -6.75 2.48
CA LEU A 179 -13.51 -7.26 2.50
C LEU A 179 -13.62 -8.58 1.73
N ALA A 180 -13.07 -8.64 0.51
CA ALA A 180 -13.08 -9.84 -0.31
C ALA A 180 -12.38 -11.00 0.41
N LEU A 181 -11.23 -10.77 1.03
CA LEU A 181 -10.53 -11.78 1.83
C LEU A 181 -11.41 -12.33 2.95
N LEU A 182 -12.03 -11.45 3.74
CA LEU A 182 -12.91 -11.85 4.83
C LEU A 182 -14.18 -12.57 4.36
N GLN A 183 -14.61 -12.40 3.13
CA GLN A 183 -15.74 -13.12 2.54
C GLN A 183 -15.36 -14.53 2.05
N THR A 184 -14.16 -14.67 1.50
CA THR A 184 -13.70 -15.92 0.87
C THR A 184 -12.98 -16.88 1.83
N ALA A 185 -12.41 -16.36 2.91
CA ALA A 185 -11.73 -17.16 3.92
C ALA A 185 -12.75 -18.01 4.71
N SER A 186 -13.17 -19.12 4.14
CA SER A 186 -14.09 -20.11 4.75
C SER A 186 -13.33 -21.15 5.51
#